data_841fc6ca42a04024f79ecff4a6d878fc
#
_entry.id   841fc6ca42a04024f79ecff4a6d878fc
#
_cell.length_a   1.000
_cell.length_b   1.000
_cell.length_c   1.000
_cell.angle_alpha   90.00
_cell.angle_beta   90.00
_cell.angle_gamma   90.00
#
_symmetry.space_group_name_H-M   'P 1'
#
loop_
_entity.id
_entity.type
_entity.pdbx_description
1 polymer ?
#
loop_
_entity_poly.entity_id
_entity_poly.type
_entity_poly.pdbx_seq_one_letter_code
_entity_poly.pdbx_strand_id
1 'polypeptide(L)'
;HDAGRRAHQHHQKTLIPSAPPAHQTPLEPAMQGKGEFAFLEVNDGSCQGNLQVMVDKDVHPLAPLTHTGTSVLVEGVLKKPPAEAKQRIELKVEKVIEVGEVDAAAYPLPKTKITLETLRDFVHLRARTNTIGAVARIRHQLAYATHTFFNENDYLYIHTPIITTSDCEGAGEMFQVTALFSQAEKADKELKLNPAPLEADVEAAKLVVKEKANAVIQLKAAKASKQEITAAVSELTKAKENVLRLEERSKLKPGIPRKDDGTIAFETDFFRRQAFLTVSGQLQVETYACALGSVYTFGPTFRAENSHTSRHLAEFWMVEPEIAFANLHDDMNCAESYVQYLCKWLLKHCREDMEFMVKHVDKTAIERLELVSSTPFERISYTKAVEILEGTGKKFENKVEWGIDLASEHERYLTEVIFKKPVIVYNYPKGIKAFYMRLNEDQNTVAAMDVLVPKVGELIGGSQREERLDVLKQRILDADLPLEPYEWYLDLRRFGTVKHSGFGLGFERMILFATGLENIRDVIPFPRYPGRADL
;
A
#
# COMPACT_ATOMS: atom_id res chain seq x y z
N HIS A 1 39.34 -39.72 -4.29
CA HIS A 1 39.55 -39.32 -2.89
C HIS A 1 38.22 -38.94 -2.28
N ASP A 2 37.67 -39.93 -1.55
CA ASP A 2 36.50 -39.79 -0.69
C ASP A 2 36.81 -38.88 0.50
N ALA A 3 35.97 -37.91 0.77
CA ALA A 3 35.90 -37.26 2.06
C ALA A 3 34.43 -37.06 2.39
N GLY A 4 33.96 -37.86 3.34
CA GLY A 4 32.58 -37.93 3.80
C GLY A 4 32.01 -36.60 4.28
N ARG A 5 30.91 -36.21 3.70
CA ARG A 5 30.02 -35.20 4.25
C ARG A 5 29.09 -35.85 5.28
N ARG A 6 29.38 -35.66 6.54
CA ARG A 6 28.40 -35.87 7.61
C ARG A 6 27.27 -34.84 7.42
N ALA A 7 26.11 -35.30 7.04
CA ALA A 7 24.89 -34.52 7.09
C ALA A 7 24.54 -34.25 8.56
N HIS A 8 24.69 -33.00 9.01
CA HIS A 8 24.03 -32.55 10.21
C HIS A 8 22.54 -32.42 9.87
N GLN A 9 21.74 -33.36 10.33
CA GLN A 9 20.28 -33.21 10.41
C GLN A 9 20.01 -32.11 11.44
N HIS A 10 19.83 -30.88 10.96
CA HIS A 10 19.12 -29.88 11.73
C HIS A 10 17.65 -30.28 11.80
N HIS A 11 17.20 -30.72 12.96
CA HIS A 11 15.80 -30.80 13.30
C HIS A 11 15.28 -29.35 13.32
N GLN A 12 14.78 -28.84 12.20
CA GLN A 12 13.96 -27.65 12.19
C GLN A 12 12.66 -28.01 12.90
N LYS A 13 12.48 -27.46 14.09
CA LYS A 13 11.18 -27.42 14.77
C LYS A 13 10.28 -26.53 13.94
N THR A 14 9.42 -27.13 13.12
CA THR A 14 8.42 -26.39 12.38
C THR A 14 7.25 -26.12 13.32
N LEU A 15 7.07 -24.86 13.68
CA LEU A 15 5.84 -24.40 14.34
C LEU A 15 4.71 -24.46 13.30
N ILE A 16 3.75 -25.35 13.51
CA ILE A 16 2.59 -25.50 12.61
C ILE A 16 1.36 -24.87 13.28
N PRO A 17 0.97 -23.61 12.94
CA PRO A 17 -0.33 -23.12 13.34
C PRO A 17 -1.42 -23.89 12.60
N SER A 18 -2.39 -24.43 13.31
CA SER A 18 -3.55 -25.04 12.69
C SER A 18 -4.56 -23.95 12.32
N ALA A 19 -4.84 -23.80 11.05
CA ALA A 19 -6.01 -23.07 10.59
C ALA A 19 -6.95 -24.06 9.91
N PRO A 20 -8.13 -24.34 10.47
CA PRO A 20 -9.11 -25.12 9.75
C PRO A 20 -9.65 -24.30 8.59
N PRO A 21 -9.76 -24.87 7.40
CA PRO A 21 -10.28 -24.19 6.24
C PRO A 21 -11.76 -23.89 6.40
N ALA A 22 -12.16 -22.64 6.27
CA ALA A 22 -13.56 -22.22 6.24
C ALA A 22 -14.31 -22.64 4.96
N HIS A 23 -13.65 -23.32 4.03
CA HIS A 23 -14.22 -23.63 2.71
C HIS A 23 -13.93 -25.04 2.21
N GLN A 24 -14.07 -26.06 3.02
CA GLN A 24 -14.17 -27.41 2.47
C GLN A 24 -15.36 -28.15 3.06
N THR A 25 -15.96 -28.98 2.19
CA THR A 25 -17.01 -29.97 2.51
C THR A 25 -16.77 -30.58 3.87
N PRO A 26 -17.79 -30.69 4.71
CA PRO A 26 -17.66 -31.23 6.05
C PRO A 26 -17.21 -32.69 5.95
N LEU A 27 -15.93 -32.90 6.15
CA LEU A 27 -15.55 -34.11 6.83
C LEU A 27 -15.74 -33.77 8.30
N GLU A 28 -16.80 -34.33 8.90
CA GLU A 28 -16.90 -34.37 10.34
C GLU A 28 -15.53 -34.72 10.89
N PRO A 29 -15.08 -34.17 12.04
CA PRO A 29 -14.07 -34.82 12.81
C PRO A 29 -14.66 -36.17 13.13
N ALA A 30 -14.35 -37.17 12.29
CA ALA A 30 -14.87 -38.50 12.46
C ALA A 30 -14.19 -39.04 13.69
N MET A 31 -14.88 -39.00 14.82
CA MET A 31 -14.61 -39.89 15.93
C MET A 31 -14.91 -41.27 15.44
N GLN A 32 -13.97 -41.92 14.78
CA GLN A 32 -14.05 -43.34 14.42
C GLN A 32 -13.57 -44.18 15.61
N GLY A 33 -14.14 -45.31 15.78
CA GLY A 33 -13.72 -46.26 16.81
C GLY A 33 -14.11 -45.89 18.25
N LYS A 34 -15.38 -45.56 18.50
CA LYS A 34 -15.93 -45.31 19.86
C LYS A 34 -15.21 -44.19 20.65
N GLY A 35 -14.60 -43.18 19.97
CA GLY A 35 -13.89 -42.09 20.64
C GLY A 35 -12.44 -42.42 21.03
N GLU A 36 -11.81 -43.39 20.42
CA GLU A 36 -10.42 -43.79 20.69
C GLU A 36 -9.39 -42.86 20.05
N PHE A 37 -9.73 -42.21 18.93
CA PHE A 37 -8.85 -41.29 18.23
C PHE A 37 -9.63 -40.21 17.48
N ALA A 38 -8.97 -39.08 17.20
CA ALA A 38 -9.47 -37.97 16.39
C ALA A 38 -8.61 -37.76 15.14
N PHE A 39 -9.28 -37.44 14.01
CA PHE A 39 -8.62 -36.92 12.84
C PHE A 39 -8.78 -35.39 12.78
N LEU A 40 -7.67 -34.69 12.69
CA LEU A 40 -7.63 -33.24 12.54
C LEU A 40 -7.14 -32.91 11.13
N GLU A 41 -7.72 -31.89 10.52
CA GLU A 41 -7.18 -31.25 9.32
C GLU A 41 -6.38 -30.02 9.74
N VAL A 42 -5.06 -30.07 9.55
CA VAL A 42 -4.14 -29.01 9.98
C VAL A 42 -3.51 -28.36 8.77
N ASN A 43 -3.47 -27.04 8.77
CA ASN A 43 -2.80 -26.24 7.76
C ASN A 43 -1.81 -25.26 8.42
N ASP A 44 -0.56 -25.23 7.96
CA ASP A 44 0.48 -24.34 8.47
C ASP A 44 0.62 -23.04 7.66
N GLY A 45 -0.26 -22.83 6.68
CA GLY A 45 -0.24 -21.66 5.81
C GLY A 45 0.73 -21.74 4.63
N SER A 46 1.62 -22.73 4.58
CA SER A 46 2.63 -22.86 3.52
C SER A 46 2.09 -23.23 2.15
N CYS A 47 0.98 -23.96 2.11
CA CYS A 47 0.31 -24.39 0.88
C CYS A 47 -1.21 -24.49 1.05
N GLN A 48 -1.91 -24.79 -0.05
CA GLN A 48 -3.37 -24.95 -0.06
C GLN A 48 -3.83 -26.23 0.62
N GLY A 49 -3.01 -27.29 0.57
CA GLY A 49 -3.33 -28.59 1.10
C GLY A 49 -3.29 -28.65 2.63
N ASN A 50 -4.23 -29.43 3.23
CA ASN A 50 -4.21 -29.72 4.65
C ASN A 50 -3.46 -31.03 4.92
N LEU A 51 -2.81 -31.11 6.07
CA LEU A 51 -2.24 -32.36 6.58
C LEU A 51 -3.28 -33.04 7.49
N GLN A 52 -3.61 -34.31 7.20
CA GLN A 52 -4.37 -35.12 8.14
C GLN A 52 -3.49 -35.51 9.31
N VAL A 53 -3.96 -35.19 10.51
CA VAL A 53 -3.27 -35.46 11.77
C VAL A 53 -4.12 -36.38 12.62
N MET A 54 -3.62 -37.53 13.01
CA MET A 54 -4.30 -38.52 13.83
C MET A 54 -3.76 -38.46 15.25
N VAL A 55 -4.66 -38.20 16.21
CA VAL A 55 -4.34 -38.15 17.64
C VAL A 55 -5.10 -39.24 18.36
N ASP A 56 -4.38 -40.08 19.09
CA ASP A 56 -4.94 -41.12 19.94
C ASP A 56 -5.33 -40.51 21.32
N LYS A 57 -6.42 -41.01 21.91
CA LYS A 57 -6.88 -40.55 23.23
C LYS A 57 -5.83 -40.76 24.33
N ASP A 58 -4.99 -41.79 24.16
CA ASP A 58 -3.94 -42.12 25.14
C ASP A 58 -2.77 -41.12 25.06
N VAL A 59 -2.64 -40.35 23.96
CA VAL A 59 -1.65 -39.28 23.79
C VAL A 59 -2.13 -37.95 24.37
N HIS A 60 -3.41 -37.62 24.15
CA HIS A 60 -4.00 -36.35 24.63
C HIS A 60 -5.53 -36.43 24.66
N PRO A 61 -6.21 -35.71 25.59
CA PRO A 61 -7.66 -35.54 25.56
C PRO A 61 -8.11 -34.96 24.21
N LEU A 62 -9.08 -35.58 23.56
CA LEU A 62 -9.47 -35.25 22.19
C LEU A 62 -10.38 -34.02 22.10
N ALA A 63 -11.23 -33.79 23.11
CA ALA A 63 -12.23 -32.73 23.08
C ALA A 63 -11.66 -31.33 22.79
N PRO A 64 -10.57 -30.85 23.42
CA PRO A 64 -9.99 -29.55 23.13
C PRO A 64 -9.44 -29.41 21.70
N LEU A 65 -9.07 -30.51 21.06
CA LEU A 65 -8.45 -30.53 19.74
C LEU A 65 -9.45 -30.43 18.58
N THR A 66 -10.72 -30.76 18.82
CA THR A 66 -11.72 -30.99 17.74
C THR A 66 -12.50 -29.73 17.34
N HIS A 67 -12.30 -28.63 18.01
CA HIS A 67 -12.97 -27.37 17.66
C HIS A 67 -12.28 -26.65 16.50
N THR A 68 -13.09 -26.18 15.56
CA THR A 68 -12.60 -25.34 14.45
C THR A 68 -11.93 -24.08 14.99
N GLY A 69 -10.71 -23.79 14.52
CA GLY A 69 -9.92 -22.64 15.00
C GLY A 69 -8.90 -22.96 16.10
N THR A 70 -8.92 -24.19 16.65
CA THR A 70 -7.88 -24.65 17.58
C THR A 70 -6.51 -24.68 16.91
N SER A 71 -5.49 -24.17 17.61
CA SER A 71 -4.10 -24.25 17.19
C SER A 71 -3.41 -25.42 17.91
N VAL A 72 -2.58 -26.17 17.19
CA VAL A 72 -1.84 -27.31 17.78
C VAL A 72 -0.37 -27.29 17.35
N LEU A 73 0.49 -27.60 18.30
CA LEU A 73 1.90 -27.96 18.04
C LEU A 73 2.09 -29.42 18.44
N VAL A 74 2.41 -30.27 17.46
CA VAL A 74 2.48 -31.71 17.64
C VAL A 74 3.77 -32.29 17.07
N GLU A 75 4.23 -33.38 17.67
CA GLU A 75 5.30 -34.24 17.16
C GLU A 75 4.75 -35.63 16.87
N GLY A 76 5.23 -36.25 15.79
CA GLY A 76 4.78 -37.59 15.42
C GLY A 76 5.49 -38.12 14.18
N VAL A 77 5.00 -39.26 13.70
CA VAL A 77 5.55 -39.98 12.56
C VAL A 77 4.68 -39.80 11.33
N LEU A 78 5.28 -39.35 10.23
CA LEU A 78 4.61 -39.33 8.93
C LEU A 78 4.40 -40.76 8.44
N LYS A 79 3.17 -41.08 8.06
CA LYS A 79 2.77 -42.37 7.54
C LYS A 79 2.11 -42.25 6.17
N LYS A 80 2.28 -43.27 5.37
CA LYS A 80 1.48 -43.46 4.17
C LYS A 80 0.12 -44.03 4.58
N PRO A 81 -0.98 -43.36 4.26
CA PRO A 81 -2.31 -43.84 4.57
C PRO A 81 -2.66 -45.09 3.74
N PRO A 82 -3.76 -45.82 4.07
CA PRO A 82 -4.27 -46.90 3.23
C PRO A 82 -4.48 -46.46 1.78
N ALA A 83 -4.36 -47.40 0.84
CA ALA A 83 -4.44 -47.11 -0.60
C ALA A 83 -5.74 -46.42 -1.06
N GLU A 84 -6.81 -46.62 -0.32
CA GLU A 84 -8.16 -46.05 -0.58
C GLU A 84 -8.34 -44.65 0.00
N ALA A 85 -7.36 -44.15 0.80
CA ALA A 85 -7.46 -42.85 1.42
C ALA A 85 -7.20 -41.74 0.38
N LYS A 86 -7.88 -40.61 0.53
CA LYS A 86 -7.75 -39.44 -0.37
C LYS A 86 -6.45 -38.69 -0.19
N GLN A 87 -5.89 -38.68 1.01
CA GLN A 87 -4.64 -37.98 1.36
C GLN A 87 -3.41 -38.82 1.00
N ARG A 88 -2.33 -38.14 0.65
CA ARG A 88 -1.04 -38.78 0.31
C ARG A 88 -0.20 -39.16 1.52
N ILE A 89 -0.33 -38.39 2.59
CA ILE A 89 0.43 -38.48 3.83
C ILE A 89 -0.50 -38.18 5.00
N GLU A 90 -0.26 -38.84 6.15
CA GLU A 90 -0.88 -38.48 7.43
C GLU A 90 0.18 -38.45 8.53
N LEU A 91 -0.03 -37.64 9.55
CA LEU A 91 0.81 -37.56 10.74
C LEU A 91 0.14 -38.34 11.87
N LYS A 92 0.78 -39.42 12.35
CA LYS A 92 0.41 -40.06 13.61
C LYS A 92 1.12 -39.35 14.75
N VAL A 93 0.36 -38.68 15.62
CA VAL A 93 0.90 -37.92 16.75
C VAL A 93 1.42 -38.87 17.81
N GLU A 94 2.63 -38.61 18.28
CA GLU A 94 3.26 -39.26 19.43
C GLU A 94 3.24 -38.34 20.65
N LYS A 95 3.22 -37.01 20.42
CA LYS A 95 3.19 -36.02 21.50
C LYS A 95 2.49 -34.75 21.04
N VAL A 96 1.57 -34.26 21.86
CA VAL A 96 1.00 -32.91 21.77
C VAL A 96 1.84 -32.01 22.67
N ILE A 97 2.46 -30.96 22.06
CA ILE A 97 3.36 -30.05 22.77
C ILE A 97 2.58 -28.87 23.30
N GLU A 98 1.70 -28.29 22.45
CA GLU A 98 0.93 -27.09 22.77
C GLU A 98 -0.44 -27.12 22.08
N VAL A 99 -1.46 -26.61 22.78
CA VAL A 99 -2.81 -26.44 22.28
C VAL A 99 -3.28 -25.01 22.61
N GLY A 100 -3.63 -24.26 21.57
CA GLY A 100 -4.36 -23.00 21.69
C GLY A 100 -5.84 -23.26 21.51
N GLU A 101 -6.57 -23.41 22.62
CA GLU A 101 -7.99 -23.73 22.61
C GLU A 101 -8.83 -22.57 22.03
N VAL A 102 -9.99 -22.90 21.50
CA VAL A 102 -10.94 -21.93 20.95
C VAL A 102 -12.26 -22.02 21.73
N ASP A 103 -12.85 -20.87 22.03
CA ASP A 103 -14.25 -20.80 22.44
C ASP A 103 -15.15 -21.06 21.22
N ALA A 104 -15.59 -22.30 21.07
CA ALA A 104 -16.38 -22.73 19.91
C ALA A 104 -17.74 -22.01 19.80
N ALA A 105 -18.28 -21.52 20.91
CA ALA A 105 -19.55 -20.80 20.94
C ALA A 105 -19.39 -19.35 20.41
N ALA A 106 -18.24 -18.75 20.64
CA ALA A 106 -17.94 -17.38 20.24
C ALA A 106 -17.18 -17.27 18.89
N TYR A 107 -16.63 -18.39 18.37
CA TYR A 107 -15.81 -18.37 17.16
C TYR A 107 -16.62 -17.98 15.92
N PRO A 108 -16.29 -16.86 15.24
CA PRO A 108 -17.16 -16.29 14.20
C PRO A 108 -17.01 -16.94 12.82
N LEU A 109 -16.02 -17.81 12.61
CA LEU A 109 -15.78 -18.47 11.33
C LEU A 109 -16.32 -19.89 11.35
N PRO A 110 -17.58 -20.13 10.88
CA PRO A 110 -18.19 -21.46 10.89
C PRO A 110 -17.53 -22.39 9.86
N LYS A 111 -17.72 -23.69 10.02
CA LYS A 111 -17.32 -24.70 9.02
C LYS A 111 -18.10 -24.58 7.70
N THR A 112 -19.26 -23.92 7.71
CA THR A 112 -20.06 -23.67 6.53
C THR A 112 -19.49 -22.55 5.67
N LYS A 113 -19.89 -22.50 4.39
CA LYS A 113 -19.46 -21.46 3.46
C LYS A 113 -19.86 -20.08 3.98
N ILE A 114 -18.88 -19.20 4.15
CA ILE A 114 -19.06 -17.80 4.52
C ILE A 114 -18.70 -16.92 3.32
N THR A 115 -19.44 -15.83 3.12
CA THR A 115 -19.18 -14.92 2.00
C THR A 115 -17.95 -14.06 2.27
N LEU A 116 -17.26 -13.63 1.20
CA LEU A 116 -16.14 -12.69 1.33
C LEU A 116 -16.58 -11.36 1.95
N GLU A 117 -17.81 -10.94 1.69
CA GLU A 117 -18.40 -9.74 2.28
C GLU A 117 -18.45 -9.84 3.81
N THR A 118 -18.98 -10.95 4.34
CA THR A 118 -19.01 -11.21 5.78
C THR A 118 -17.59 -11.29 6.36
N LEU A 119 -16.64 -11.89 5.63
CA LEU A 119 -15.24 -11.98 6.07
C LEU A 119 -14.56 -10.62 6.22
N ARG A 120 -15.04 -9.57 5.54
CA ARG A 120 -14.52 -8.20 5.73
C ARG A 120 -14.83 -7.64 7.12
N ASP A 121 -15.81 -8.19 7.84
CA ASP A 121 -16.09 -7.81 9.22
C ASP A 121 -15.14 -8.49 10.22
N PHE A 122 -14.42 -9.51 9.78
CA PHE A 122 -13.45 -10.26 10.58
C PHE A 122 -12.04 -10.20 9.98
N VAL A 123 -11.57 -9.00 9.63
CA VAL A 123 -10.28 -8.80 8.95
C VAL A 123 -9.13 -9.51 9.67
N HIS A 124 -9.12 -9.49 11.02
CA HIS A 124 -8.10 -10.13 11.87
C HIS A 124 -8.16 -11.67 11.87
N LEU A 125 -9.25 -12.28 11.42
CA LEU A 125 -9.42 -13.73 11.39
C LEU A 125 -9.53 -14.30 9.96
N ARG A 126 -9.90 -13.48 8.98
CA ARG A 126 -10.20 -13.95 7.62
C ARG A 126 -9.05 -14.69 6.93
N ALA A 127 -7.81 -14.41 7.33
CA ALA A 127 -6.63 -15.11 6.83
C ALA A 127 -6.63 -16.63 7.14
N ARG A 128 -7.45 -17.06 8.10
CA ARG A 128 -7.66 -18.47 8.42
C ARG A 128 -8.50 -19.22 7.38
N THR A 129 -9.05 -18.52 6.39
CA THR A 129 -9.84 -19.13 5.31
C THR A 129 -8.96 -19.47 4.11
N ASN A 130 -9.31 -20.56 3.40
CA ASN A 130 -8.53 -21.03 2.25
C ASN A 130 -8.43 -19.99 1.14
N THR A 131 -9.51 -19.25 0.87
CA THR A 131 -9.52 -18.23 -0.18
C THR A 131 -8.56 -17.08 0.16
N ILE A 132 -8.65 -16.52 1.35
CA ILE A 132 -7.77 -15.43 1.77
C ILE A 132 -6.33 -15.91 1.97
N GLY A 133 -6.13 -17.14 2.47
CA GLY A 133 -4.82 -17.77 2.54
C GLY A 133 -4.16 -17.92 1.17
N ALA A 134 -4.90 -18.39 0.17
CA ALA A 134 -4.42 -18.48 -1.22
C ALA A 134 -4.10 -17.10 -1.80
N VAL A 135 -4.95 -16.10 -1.58
CA VAL A 135 -4.67 -14.71 -1.99
C VAL A 135 -3.38 -14.20 -1.35
N ALA A 136 -3.17 -14.46 -0.06
CA ALA A 136 -1.96 -14.02 0.64
C ALA A 136 -0.69 -14.64 0.04
N ARG A 137 -0.71 -15.95 -0.30
CA ARG A 137 0.41 -16.62 -0.96
C ARG A 137 0.63 -16.13 -2.40
N ILE A 138 -0.43 -15.92 -3.17
CA ILE A 138 -0.35 -15.31 -4.51
C ILE A 138 0.24 -13.91 -4.44
N ARG A 139 -0.23 -13.08 -3.51
CA ARG A 139 0.30 -11.73 -3.26
C ARG A 139 1.78 -11.76 -2.90
N HIS A 140 2.18 -12.65 -1.99
CA HIS A 140 3.58 -12.85 -1.62
C HIS A 140 4.44 -13.19 -2.83
N GLN A 141 4.01 -14.17 -3.65
CA GLN A 141 4.74 -14.60 -4.83
C GLN A 141 4.84 -13.50 -5.89
N LEU A 142 3.80 -12.72 -6.10
CA LEU A 142 3.84 -11.57 -7.00
C LEU A 142 4.79 -10.47 -6.53
N ALA A 143 4.84 -10.20 -5.22
CA ALA A 143 5.79 -9.23 -4.66
C ALA A 143 7.23 -9.71 -4.83
N TYR A 144 7.50 -10.97 -4.55
CA TYR A 144 8.83 -11.56 -4.75
C TYR A 144 9.22 -11.57 -6.24
N ALA A 145 8.30 -11.95 -7.12
CA ALA A 145 8.52 -11.93 -8.57
C ALA A 145 8.81 -10.51 -9.10
N THR A 146 8.14 -9.49 -8.55
CA THR A 146 8.39 -8.09 -8.88
C THR A 146 9.84 -7.70 -8.61
N HIS A 147 10.31 -7.93 -7.38
CA HIS A 147 11.70 -7.64 -7.03
C HIS A 147 12.70 -8.46 -7.86
N THR A 148 12.37 -9.72 -8.14
CA THR A 148 13.21 -10.59 -8.97
C THR A 148 13.31 -10.08 -10.39
N PHE A 149 12.18 -9.75 -11.02
CA PHE A 149 12.16 -9.21 -12.39
C PHE A 149 13.04 -7.97 -12.54
N PHE A 150 12.85 -6.98 -11.68
CA PHE A 150 13.61 -5.74 -11.78
C PHE A 150 15.10 -5.93 -11.45
N ASN A 151 15.42 -6.75 -10.45
CA ASN A 151 16.80 -7.05 -10.11
C ASN A 151 17.54 -7.81 -11.24
N GLU A 152 16.89 -8.78 -11.88
CA GLU A 152 17.45 -9.54 -13.00
C GLU A 152 17.62 -8.70 -14.28
N ASN A 153 16.95 -7.55 -14.37
CA ASN A 153 17.05 -6.61 -15.48
C ASN A 153 17.85 -5.33 -15.11
N ASP A 154 18.67 -5.39 -14.06
CA ASP A 154 19.59 -4.33 -13.63
C ASP A 154 18.92 -3.03 -13.16
N TYR A 155 17.70 -3.11 -12.61
CA TYR A 155 17.03 -1.97 -11.98
C TYR A 155 17.42 -1.87 -10.50
N LEU A 156 17.65 -0.65 -10.03
CA LEU A 156 17.85 -0.36 -8.62
C LEU A 156 16.53 -0.05 -7.91
N TYR A 157 16.31 -0.67 -6.76
CA TYR A 157 15.16 -0.38 -5.90
C TYR A 157 15.40 0.89 -5.09
N ILE A 158 14.49 1.84 -5.20
CA ILE A 158 14.56 3.15 -4.52
C ILE A 158 13.39 3.29 -3.56
N HIS A 159 13.69 3.61 -2.30
CA HIS A 159 12.68 4.00 -1.34
C HIS A 159 12.24 5.45 -1.59
N THR A 160 11.01 5.62 -2.04
CA THR A 160 10.39 6.95 -2.19
C THR A 160 9.59 7.31 -0.92
N PRO A 161 9.46 8.60 -0.59
CA PRO A 161 8.78 9.01 0.64
C PRO A 161 7.27 8.77 0.56
N ILE A 162 6.70 8.37 1.68
CA ILE A 162 5.23 8.27 1.87
C ILE A 162 4.63 9.65 2.14
N ILE A 163 5.35 10.51 2.87
CA ILE A 163 4.94 11.89 3.16
C ILE A 163 5.62 12.83 2.18
N THR A 164 4.83 13.67 1.52
CA THR A 164 5.32 14.59 0.49
C THR A 164 4.62 15.94 0.57
N THR A 165 5.23 16.95 -0.02
CA THR A 165 4.63 18.28 -0.23
C THR A 165 4.17 18.50 -1.66
N SER A 166 4.38 17.52 -2.56
CA SER A 166 4.05 17.60 -3.99
C SER A 166 2.91 16.67 -4.34
N ASP A 167 1.97 17.14 -5.14
CA ASP A 167 0.89 16.33 -5.74
C ASP A 167 1.33 15.85 -7.12
N CYS A 168 1.56 14.54 -7.26
CA CYS A 168 1.97 13.94 -8.54
C CYS A 168 0.86 14.00 -9.59
N GLU A 169 -0.38 13.76 -9.19
CA GLU A 169 -1.51 13.68 -10.13
C GLU A 169 -2.17 15.05 -10.37
N GLY A 170 -1.93 16.04 -9.49
CA GLY A 170 -2.58 17.36 -9.56
C GLY A 170 -4.08 17.34 -9.28
N ALA A 171 -4.61 16.24 -8.74
CA ALA A 171 -6.05 16.05 -8.53
C ALA A 171 -6.56 16.57 -7.17
N GLY A 172 -5.67 16.95 -6.25
CA GLY A 172 -6.05 17.49 -4.94
C GLY A 172 -6.68 16.48 -3.97
N GLU A 173 -6.77 15.21 -4.31
CA GLU A 173 -7.39 14.16 -3.48
C GLU A 173 -6.36 13.45 -2.61
N MET A 174 -5.60 14.23 -1.82
CA MET A 174 -4.59 13.73 -0.91
C MET A 174 -5.05 13.76 0.54
N PHE A 175 -4.67 12.74 1.32
CA PHE A 175 -4.79 12.79 2.77
C PHE A 175 -3.74 13.74 3.34
N GLN A 176 -4.18 14.71 4.15
CA GLN A 176 -3.27 15.64 4.79
C GLN A 176 -2.64 15.06 6.05
N VAL A 177 -1.33 15.25 6.21
CA VAL A 177 -0.56 14.87 7.39
C VAL A 177 -0.26 16.14 8.20
N THR A 178 -0.77 16.21 9.43
CA THR A 178 -0.61 17.38 10.31
C THR A 178 -0.57 17.00 11.78
N ALA A 179 0.20 17.74 12.57
CA ALA A 179 0.23 17.66 14.03
C ALA A 179 -0.61 18.75 14.72
N LEU A 180 -1.22 19.66 13.97
CA LEU A 180 -1.91 20.84 14.52
C LEU A 180 -3.10 20.47 15.42
N PHE A 181 -3.82 19.38 15.12
CA PHE A 181 -4.94 18.94 15.96
C PHE A 181 -4.48 18.55 17.37
N SER A 182 -3.43 17.74 17.46
CA SER A 182 -2.89 17.33 18.77
C SER A 182 -2.21 18.49 19.51
N GLN A 183 -1.64 19.44 18.79
CA GLN A 183 -1.09 20.67 19.36
C GLN A 183 -2.22 21.55 19.91
N ALA A 184 -3.32 21.72 19.16
CA ALA A 184 -4.50 22.47 19.60
C ALA A 184 -5.12 21.84 20.87
N GLU A 185 -5.31 20.52 20.88
CA GLU A 185 -5.83 19.83 22.06
C GLU A 185 -4.95 20.01 23.32
N LYS A 186 -3.62 19.98 23.17
CA LYS A 186 -2.68 20.23 24.28
C LYS A 186 -2.77 21.67 24.75
N ALA A 187 -2.81 22.64 23.83
CA ALA A 187 -2.97 24.05 24.14
C ALA A 187 -4.30 24.33 24.85
N ASP A 188 -5.39 23.75 24.38
CA ASP A 188 -6.71 23.88 24.99
C ASP A 188 -6.76 23.31 26.42
N LYS A 189 -6.14 22.14 26.66
CA LYS A 189 -6.01 21.56 28.00
C LYS A 189 -5.19 22.44 28.93
N GLU A 190 -4.05 22.95 28.43
CA GLU A 190 -3.17 23.84 29.18
C GLU A 190 -3.88 25.15 29.52
N LEU A 191 -4.57 25.78 28.58
CA LEU A 191 -5.31 27.03 28.79
C LEU A 191 -6.49 26.87 29.75
N LYS A 192 -7.13 25.70 29.79
CA LYS A 192 -8.19 25.40 30.79
C LYS A 192 -7.65 25.31 32.22
N LEU A 193 -6.47 24.69 32.36
CA LEU A 193 -5.83 24.51 33.69
C LEU A 193 -5.15 25.82 34.15
N ASN A 194 -4.61 26.57 33.24
CA ASN A 194 -3.78 27.74 33.49
C ASN A 194 -4.01 28.76 32.37
N PRO A 195 -4.98 29.67 32.50
CA PRO A 195 -5.33 30.64 31.46
C PRO A 195 -4.13 31.47 30.97
N ALA A 196 -4.16 31.89 29.70
CA ALA A 196 -3.13 32.74 29.17
C ALA A 196 -3.02 34.04 29.97
N PRO A 197 -1.81 34.53 30.27
CA PRO A 197 -1.62 35.80 30.95
C PRO A 197 -2.15 36.96 30.08
N LEU A 198 -2.74 37.94 30.77
CA LEU A 198 -3.15 39.17 30.10
C LEU A 198 -1.94 39.98 29.68
N GLU A 199 -2.09 40.85 28.69
CA GLU A 199 -1.01 41.75 28.25
C GLU A 199 -0.50 42.61 29.42
N ALA A 200 -1.39 43.03 30.32
CA ALA A 200 -1.03 43.77 31.54
C ALA A 200 -0.08 42.96 32.46
N ASP A 201 -0.24 41.64 32.57
CA ASP A 201 0.61 40.78 33.38
C ASP A 201 2.03 40.69 32.79
N VAL A 202 2.15 40.64 31.48
CA VAL A 202 3.43 40.64 30.77
C VAL A 202 4.13 41.96 30.95
N GLU A 203 3.42 43.07 30.79
CA GLU A 203 3.99 44.40 30.98
C GLU A 203 4.42 44.67 32.45
N ALA A 204 3.62 44.21 33.41
CA ALA A 204 4.02 44.26 34.83
C ALA A 204 5.29 43.46 35.11
N ALA A 205 5.45 42.28 34.52
CA ALA A 205 6.67 41.48 34.65
C ALA A 205 7.90 42.17 33.99
N LYS A 206 7.72 42.87 32.86
CA LYS A 206 8.78 43.71 32.23
C LYS A 206 9.23 44.87 33.12
N LEU A 207 8.28 45.49 33.84
CA LEU A 207 8.63 46.54 34.83
C LEU A 207 9.48 45.97 35.95
N VAL A 208 9.16 44.78 36.47
CA VAL A 208 9.98 44.11 37.49
C VAL A 208 11.40 43.86 37.00
N VAL A 209 11.57 43.46 35.74
CA VAL A 209 12.93 43.29 35.12
C VAL A 209 13.71 44.62 35.12
N LYS A 210 13.04 45.74 34.79
CA LYS A 210 13.66 47.07 34.82
C LYS A 210 14.08 47.45 36.23
N GLU A 211 13.24 47.25 37.22
CA GLU A 211 13.52 47.50 38.63
C GLU A 211 14.73 46.70 39.13
N LYS A 212 14.72 45.36 38.86
CA LYS A 212 15.83 44.46 39.22
C LYS A 212 17.15 44.83 38.51
N ALA A 213 17.08 45.24 37.26
CA ALA A 213 18.23 45.72 36.50
C ALA A 213 18.83 47.01 37.12
N ASN A 214 17.97 47.98 37.51
CA ASN A 214 18.39 49.20 38.17
C ASN A 214 19.01 48.89 39.54
N ALA A 215 18.46 47.96 40.31
CA ALA A 215 19.03 47.52 41.59
C ALA A 215 20.46 46.95 41.43
N VAL A 216 20.69 46.13 40.39
CA VAL A 216 22.05 45.62 40.08
C VAL A 216 23.01 46.76 39.74
N ILE A 217 22.57 47.77 38.97
CA ILE A 217 23.38 48.95 38.61
C ILE A 217 23.73 49.74 39.86
N GLN A 218 22.77 50.01 40.74
CA GLN A 218 22.96 50.71 42.01
C GLN A 218 23.95 50.00 42.94
N LEU A 219 23.80 48.67 43.13
CA LEU A 219 24.72 47.89 43.94
C LEU A 219 26.16 47.90 43.41
N LYS A 220 26.33 47.85 42.06
CA LYS A 220 27.64 47.98 41.44
C LYS A 220 28.23 49.38 41.62
N ALA A 221 27.43 50.44 41.50
CA ALA A 221 27.85 51.81 41.73
C ALA A 221 28.24 52.07 43.21
N ALA A 222 27.49 51.48 44.14
CA ALA A 222 27.78 51.54 45.57
C ALA A 222 28.94 50.64 46.02
N LYS A 223 29.59 49.90 45.11
CA LYS A 223 30.65 48.92 45.39
C LYS A 223 30.27 47.90 46.46
N ALA A 224 29.01 47.45 46.44
CA ALA A 224 28.48 46.41 47.36
C ALA A 224 29.28 45.11 47.27
N SER A 225 29.10 44.21 48.25
CA SER A 225 29.81 42.94 48.29
C SER A 225 29.53 42.07 47.06
N LYS A 226 30.48 41.22 46.67
CA LYS A 226 30.32 40.27 45.56
C LYS A 226 29.10 39.35 45.74
N GLN A 227 28.78 39.00 47.01
CA GLN A 227 27.63 38.19 47.33
C GLN A 227 26.30 38.91 47.05
N GLU A 228 26.19 40.17 47.44
CA GLU A 228 24.98 40.98 47.21
C GLU A 228 24.76 41.23 45.71
N ILE A 229 25.81 41.52 44.96
CA ILE A 229 25.73 41.70 43.49
C ILE A 229 25.33 40.38 42.84
N THR A 230 25.88 39.23 43.27
CA THR A 230 25.53 37.91 42.69
C THR A 230 24.08 37.57 42.98
N ALA A 231 23.58 37.82 44.18
CA ALA A 231 22.17 37.60 44.55
C ALA A 231 21.23 38.47 43.70
N ALA A 232 21.54 39.75 43.51
CA ALA A 232 20.73 40.66 42.70
C ALA A 232 20.73 40.26 41.20
N VAL A 233 21.85 39.77 40.69
CA VAL A 233 21.94 39.23 39.30
C VAL A 233 21.11 37.97 39.17
N SER A 234 21.12 37.09 40.17
CA SER A 234 20.27 35.89 40.15
C SER A 234 18.77 36.23 40.12
N GLU A 235 18.35 37.23 40.92
CA GLU A 235 16.97 37.72 40.91
C GLU A 235 16.57 38.37 39.56
N LEU A 236 17.47 39.13 38.94
CA LEU A 236 17.27 39.67 37.60
C LEU A 236 17.14 38.58 36.56
N THR A 237 17.93 37.51 36.65
CA THR A 237 17.87 36.37 35.74
C THR A 237 16.51 35.67 35.86
N LYS A 238 16.06 35.38 37.08
CA LYS A 238 14.72 34.78 37.32
C LYS A 238 13.60 35.68 36.79
N ALA A 239 13.69 36.98 36.95
CA ALA A 239 12.69 37.91 36.44
C ALA A 239 12.66 37.90 34.91
N LYS A 240 13.82 37.84 34.21
CA LYS A 240 13.90 37.69 32.75
C LYS A 240 13.30 36.37 32.27
N GLU A 241 13.61 35.26 32.93
CA GLU A 241 13.02 33.93 32.61
C GLU A 241 11.50 33.95 32.78
N ASN A 242 10.99 34.64 33.82
CA ASN A 242 9.55 34.78 34.02
C ASN A 242 8.90 35.59 32.89
N VAL A 243 9.51 36.68 32.43
CA VAL A 243 8.97 37.45 31.29
C VAL A 243 8.93 36.58 30.04
N LEU A 244 9.99 35.86 29.71
CA LEU A 244 10.02 34.95 28.57
C LEU A 244 8.90 33.92 28.66
N ARG A 245 8.71 33.30 29.83
CA ARG A 245 7.64 32.34 30.06
C ARG A 245 6.24 32.95 29.88
N LEU A 246 6.00 34.16 30.39
CA LEU A 246 4.71 34.84 30.24
C LEU A 246 4.48 35.26 28.79
N GLU A 247 5.49 35.74 28.08
CA GLU A 247 5.40 36.09 26.64
C GLU A 247 5.12 34.85 25.77
N GLU A 248 5.73 33.70 26.05
CA GLU A 248 5.42 32.45 25.36
C GLU A 248 4.00 32.00 25.63
N ARG A 249 3.55 32.08 26.90
CA ARG A 249 2.19 31.68 27.27
C ARG A 249 1.12 32.62 26.72
N SER A 250 1.39 33.91 26.61
CA SER A 250 0.45 34.90 26.04
C SER A 250 0.16 34.67 24.56
N LYS A 251 1.05 33.95 23.86
CA LYS A 251 0.87 33.56 22.44
C LYS A 251 -0.05 32.36 22.29
N LEU A 252 -0.30 31.58 23.33
CA LEU A 252 -1.18 30.42 23.29
C LEU A 252 -2.62 30.89 23.03
N LYS A 253 -3.21 30.41 21.97
CA LYS A 253 -4.62 30.61 21.62
C LYS A 253 -5.33 29.26 21.55
N PRO A 254 -6.60 29.20 21.93
CA PRO A 254 -7.36 27.96 21.80
C PRO A 254 -7.60 27.59 20.34
N GLY A 255 -7.70 26.28 20.08
CA GLY A 255 -7.98 25.75 18.76
C GLY A 255 -6.76 25.68 17.82
N ILE A 256 -7.03 25.39 16.55
CA ILE A 256 -5.99 25.26 15.52
C ILE A 256 -5.40 26.67 15.23
N PRO A 257 -4.05 26.81 15.22
CA PRO A 257 -3.40 28.08 14.90
C PRO A 257 -3.80 28.63 13.54
N ARG A 258 -4.15 29.93 13.50
CA ARG A 258 -4.56 30.63 12.28
C ARG A 258 -3.77 31.91 12.11
N LYS A 259 -3.59 32.31 10.85
CA LYS A 259 -3.05 33.61 10.45
C LYS A 259 -4.10 34.70 10.65
N ASP A 260 -3.69 35.95 10.47
CA ASP A 260 -4.58 37.12 10.59
C ASP A 260 -5.70 37.12 9.53
N ASP A 261 -5.48 36.51 8.37
CA ASP A 261 -6.46 36.32 7.30
C ASP A 261 -7.44 35.15 7.57
N GLY A 262 -7.31 34.45 8.70
CA GLY A 262 -8.14 33.32 9.09
C GLY A 262 -7.70 31.97 8.54
N THR A 263 -6.71 31.92 7.65
CA THR A 263 -6.17 30.67 7.11
C THR A 263 -5.35 29.91 8.18
N ILE A 264 -5.23 28.58 8.01
CA ILE A 264 -4.45 27.75 8.97
C ILE A 264 -2.96 28.12 8.86
N ALA A 265 -2.33 28.30 10.02
CA ALA A 265 -0.91 28.66 10.13
C ALA A 265 0.00 27.42 10.03
N PHE A 266 0.11 26.82 8.84
CA PHE A 266 0.93 25.61 8.62
C PHE A 266 2.42 25.80 8.89
N GLU A 267 2.93 27.03 8.92
CA GLU A 267 4.29 27.35 9.37
C GLU A 267 4.56 26.97 10.83
N THR A 268 3.51 26.74 11.62
CA THR A 268 3.60 26.26 13.01
C THR A 268 3.47 24.74 13.11
N ASP A 269 3.12 24.06 12.02
CA ASP A 269 3.00 22.60 11.96
C ASP A 269 4.37 21.91 11.98
N PHE A 270 4.38 20.58 12.14
CA PHE A 270 5.61 19.77 12.24
C PHE A 270 6.56 19.99 11.05
N PHE A 271 6.04 19.95 9.83
CA PHE A 271 6.83 20.16 8.60
C PHE A 271 6.92 21.63 8.17
N ARG A 272 6.35 22.57 8.94
CA ARG A 272 6.27 24.01 8.66
C ARG A 272 5.62 24.36 7.32
N ARG A 273 4.89 23.46 6.73
CA ARG A 273 4.10 23.57 5.49
C ARG A 273 3.09 22.44 5.41
N GLN A 274 2.18 22.53 4.46
CA GLN A 274 1.27 21.43 4.17
C GLN A 274 2.05 20.20 3.72
N ALA A 275 1.73 19.06 4.30
CA ALA A 275 2.26 17.75 3.94
C ALA A 275 1.11 16.76 3.77
N PHE A 276 1.33 15.76 2.92
CA PHE A 276 0.30 14.84 2.49
C PHE A 276 0.85 13.42 2.41
N LEU A 277 -0.04 12.42 2.44
CA LEU A 277 0.31 11.07 2.03
C LEU A 277 0.38 11.04 0.51
N THR A 278 1.43 10.42 -0.03
CA THR A 278 1.70 10.41 -1.48
C THR A 278 0.64 9.63 -2.26
N VAL A 279 0.29 10.13 -3.43
CA VAL A 279 -0.56 9.41 -4.40
C VAL A 279 0.26 8.53 -5.35
N SER A 280 1.59 8.77 -5.45
CA SER A 280 2.55 8.05 -6.30
C SER A 280 3.98 8.39 -5.88
N GLY A 281 4.90 7.43 -6.00
CA GLY A 281 6.33 7.65 -5.82
C GLY A 281 7.06 8.13 -7.09
N GLN A 282 6.33 8.35 -8.18
CA GLN A 282 6.90 8.62 -9.50
C GLN A 282 7.83 9.82 -9.54
N LEU A 283 7.37 11.00 -9.10
CA LEU A 283 8.17 12.23 -9.23
C LEU A 283 9.51 12.11 -8.52
N GLN A 284 9.55 11.47 -7.35
CA GLN A 284 10.78 11.27 -6.58
C GLN A 284 11.67 10.21 -7.24
N VAL A 285 11.11 9.12 -7.76
CA VAL A 285 11.92 8.07 -8.41
C VAL A 285 12.54 8.56 -9.72
N GLU A 286 11.89 9.50 -10.43
CA GLU A 286 12.48 10.14 -11.61
C GLU A 286 13.82 10.85 -11.31
N THR A 287 13.99 11.38 -10.11
CA THR A 287 15.25 12.01 -9.71
C THR A 287 16.42 11.03 -9.74
N TYR A 288 16.16 9.81 -9.28
CA TYR A 288 17.15 8.72 -9.29
C TYR A 288 17.32 8.10 -10.68
N ALA A 289 16.26 8.02 -11.48
CA ALA A 289 16.39 7.61 -12.88
C ALA A 289 17.31 8.53 -13.68
N CYS A 290 17.16 9.84 -13.53
CA CYS A 290 18.02 10.82 -14.19
C CYS A 290 19.50 10.73 -13.78
N ALA A 291 19.80 10.12 -12.64
CA ALA A 291 21.16 9.96 -12.10
C ALA A 291 21.73 8.55 -12.26
N LEU A 292 20.90 7.51 -12.10
CA LEU A 292 21.33 6.12 -11.97
C LEU A 292 20.83 5.19 -13.09
N GLY A 293 20.00 5.69 -14.00
CA GLY A 293 19.53 4.94 -15.17
C GLY A 293 18.20 4.22 -14.95
N SER A 294 18.19 2.91 -14.79
CA SER A 294 16.97 2.12 -14.56
C SER A 294 16.74 1.92 -13.08
N VAL A 295 15.59 2.40 -12.59
CA VAL A 295 15.22 2.34 -11.18
C VAL A 295 13.75 1.94 -11.03
N TYR A 296 13.33 1.51 -9.84
CA TYR A 296 11.94 1.32 -9.53
C TYR A 296 11.65 1.57 -8.05
N THR A 297 10.42 1.93 -7.75
CA THR A 297 9.89 1.92 -6.38
C THR A 297 8.73 0.96 -6.28
N PHE A 298 8.52 0.38 -5.12
CA PHE A 298 7.38 -0.48 -4.81
C PHE A 298 6.93 -0.19 -3.38
N GLY A 299 5.83 0.49 -3.23
CA GLY A 299 5.36 0.94 -1.94
C GLY A 299 3.90 1.36 -1.91
N PRO A 300 3.41 1.73 -0.72
CA PRO A 300 2.04 2.17 -0.53
C PRO A 300 1.81 3.56 -1.14
N THR A 301 0.63 3.75 -1.70
CA THR A 301 0.10 5.00 -2.21
C THR A 301 -1.30 5.24 -1.66
N PHE A 302 -1.73 6.50 -1.62
CA PHE A 302 -2.93 6.91 -0.90
C PHE A 302 -3.76 7.86 -1.75
N ARG A 303 -5.08 7.63 -1.82
CA ARG A 303 -6.02 8.53 -2.50
C ARG A 303 -7.25 8.75 -1.63
N ALA A 304 -7.61 10.01 -1.38
CA ALA A 304 -8.74 10.40 -0.56
C ALA A 304 -10.06 10.45 -1.34
N GLU A 305 -10.14 9.70 -2.43
CA GLU A 305 -11.34 9.60 -3.26
C GLU A 305 -12.50 8.99 -2.47
N ASN A 306 -13.63 9.69 -2.40
CA ASN A 306 -14.84 9.17 -1.78
C ASN A 306 -15.58 8.21 -2.73
N SER A 307 -14.94 7.10 -3.08
CA SER A 307 -15.46 6.08 -3.98
C SER A 307 -15.82 4.80 -3.23
N HIS A 308 -17.08 4.36 -3.40
CA HIS A 308 -17.58 3.12 -2.79
C HIS A 308 -17.55 1.91 -3.72
N THR A 309 -16.95 2.03 -4.91
CA THR A 309 -16.87 0.94 -5.87
C THR A 309 -15.99 -0.21 -5.38
N SER A 310 -16.15 -1.39 -5.97
CA SER A 310 -15.33 -2.58 -5.69
C SER A 310 -13.89 -2.50 -6.22
N ARG A 311 -13.51 -1.40 -6.87
CA ARG A 311 -12.22 -1.20 -7.56
C ARG A 311 -11.34 -0.13 -6.92
N HIS A 312 -11.80 0.55 -5.85
CA HIS A 312 -11.09 1.65 -5.19
C HIS A 312 -10.75 1.30 -3.75
N LEU A 313 -9.53 1.66 -3.38
CA LEU A 313 -8.99 1.64 -2.03
C LEU A 313 -8.38 3.01 -1.72
N ALA A 314 -8.45 3.42 -0.47
CA ALA A 314 -7.78 4.64 0.00
C ALA A 314 -6.27 4.45 0.18
N GLU A 315 -5.84 3.22 0.43
CA GLU A 315 -4.44 2.78 0.50
C GLU A 315 -4.26 1.54 -0.38
N PHE A 316 -3.31 1.59 -1.31
CA PHE A 316 -2.96 0.50 -2.19
C PHE A 316 -1.47 0.57 -2.56
N TRP A 317 -0.94 -0.50 -3.14
CA TRP A 317 0.48 -0.56 -3.49
C TRP A 317 0.70 -0.36 -4.99
N MET A 318 1.74 0.39 -5.32
CA MET A 318 2.16 0.59 -6.71
C MET A 318 3.59 0.14 -6.93
N VAL A 319 3.82 -0.45 -8.10
CA VAL A 319 5.15 -0.74 -8.64
C VAL A 319 5.42 0.27 -9.73
N GLU A 320 6.44 1.10 -9.56
CA GLU A 320 6.69 2.26 -10.42
C GLU A 320 8.15 2.28 -10.91
N PRO A 321 8.45 1.59 -12.03
CA PRO A 321 9.76 1.69 -12.68
C PRO A 321 9.89 3.01 -13.46
N GLU A 322 11.15 3.46 -13.59
CA GLU A 322 11.52 4.64 -14.35
C GLU A 322 12.84 4.38 -15.08
N ILE A 323 12.88 4.63 -16.40
CA ILE A 323 13.94 4.18 -17.29
C ILE A 323 14.54 5.38 -18.02
N ALA A 324 15.80 5.68 -17.77
CA ALA A 324 16.52 6.73 -18.46
C ALA A 324 16.79 6.36 -19.93
N PHE A 325 16.80 7.37 -20.79
CA PHE A 325 17.01 7.27 -22.25
C PHE A 325 15.98 6.39 -22.99
N ALA A 326 14.84 6.11 -22.35
CA ALA A 326 13.73 5.37 -22.92
C ALA A 326 12.65 6.30 -23.49
N ASN A 327 12.03 5.85 -24.57
CA ASN A 327 10.84 6.46 -25.16
C ASN A 327 9.58 5.66 -24.78
N LEU A 328 8.42 6.10 -25.26
CA LEU A 328 7.15 5.42 -24.99
C LEU A 328 7.15 3.94 -25.46
N HIS A 329 7.82 3.64 -26.59
CA HIS A 329 7.88 2.27 -27.10
C HIS A 329 8.70 1.35 -26.18
N ASP A 330 9.81 1.86 -25.64
CA ASP A 330 10.64 1.13 -24.67
C ASP A 330 9.85 0.86 -23.38
N ASP A 331 9.05 1.83 -22.94
CA ASP A 331 8.17 1.72 -21.78
C ASP A 331 7.09 0.64 -21.98
N MET A 332 6.44 0.64 -23.15
CA MET A 332 5.49 -0.42 -23.53
C MET A 332 6.13 -1.82 -23.55
N ASN A 333 7.37 -1.94 -24.04
CA ASN A 333 8.09 -3.22 -24.02
C ASN A 333 8.38 -3.70 -22.62
N CYS A 334 8.81 -2.80 -21.74
CA CYS A 334 9.06 -3.12 -20.33
C CYS A 334 7.76 -3.57 -19.63
N ALA A 335 6.67 -2.82 -19.79
CA ALA A 335 5.38 -3.13 -19.20
C ALA A 335 4.85 -4.50 -19.65
N GLU A 336 4.90 -4.80 -20.94
CA GLU A 336 4.49 -6.09 -21.51
C GLU A 336 5.33 -7.23 -20.94
N SER A 337 6.65 -7.10 -20.97
CA SER A 337 7.58 -8.11 -20.45
C SER A 337 7.36 -8.37 -18.95
N TYR A 338 7.13 -7.33 -18.18
CA TYR A 338 6.88 -7.42 -16.74
C TYR A 338 5.57 -8.17 -16.43
N VAL A 339 4.46 -7.81 -17.06
CA VAL A 339 3.18 -8.49 -16.86
C VAL A 339 3.26 -9.96 -17.28
N GLN A 340 3.90 -10.25 -18.42
CA GLN A 340 4.12 -11.63 -18.86
C GLN A 340 4.96 -12.44 -17.87
N TYR A 341 6.00 -11.83 -17.32
CA TYR A 341 6.86 -12.44 -16.31
C TYR A 341 6.06 -12.80 -15.04
N LEU A 342 5.23 -11.89 -14.54
CA LEU A 342 4.38 -12.14 -13.37
C LEU A 342 3.40 -13.31 -13.61
N CYS A 343 2.80 -13.37 -14.80
CA CYS A 343 1.91 -14.48 -15.15
C CYS A 343 2.66 -15.83 -15.23
N LYS A 344 3.84 -15.86 -15.85
CA LYS A 344 4.70 -17.06 -15.89
C LYS A 344 5.13 -17.50 -14.50
N TRP A 345 5.45 -16.53 -13.62
CA TRP A 345 5.86 -16.81 -12.25
C TRP A 345 4.76 -17.51 -11.47
N LEU A 346 3.52 -17.02 -11.53
CA LEU A 346 2.39 -17.66 -10.85
C LEU A 346 2.11 -19.06 -11.38
N LEU A 347 2.14 -19.27 -12.68
CA LEU A 347 1.95 -20.59 -13.29
C LEU A 347 3.00 -21.60 -12.82
N LYS A 348 4.24 -21.15 -12.59
CA LYS A 348 5.36 -21.98 -12.15
C LYS A 348 5.40 -22.20 -10.63
N HIS A 349 5.15 -21.15 -9.84
CA HIS A 349 5.43 -21.16 -8.39
C HIS A 349 4.18 -21.16 -7.51
N CYS A 350 2.99 -20.97 -8.08
CA CYS A 350 1.72 -20.85 -7.34
C CYS A 350 0.63 -21.78 -7.89
N ARG A 351 1.03 -22.89 -8.49
CA ARG A 351 0.11 -23.77 -9.23
C ARG A 351 -1.08 -24.24 -8.39
N GLU A 352 -0.84 -24.72 -7.19
CA GLU A 352 -1.90 -25.23 -6.30
C GLU A 352 -2.91 -24.13 -5.90
N ASP A 353 -2.43 -22.94 -5.58
CA ASP A 353 -3.30 -21.81 -5.26
C ASP A 353 -4.09 -21.35 -6.49
N MET A 354 -3.49 -21.38 -7.67
CA MET A 354 -4.18 -21.05 -8.92
C MET A 354 -5.23 -22.10 -9.29
N GLU A 355 -4.97 -23.39 -9.07
CA GLU A 355 -5.96 -24.47 -9.23
C GLU A 355 -7.12 -24.34 -8.25
N PHE A 356 -6.84 -23.92 -7.02
CA PHE A 356 -7.87 -23.56 -6.05
C PHE A 356 -8.73 -22.39 -6.55
N MET A 357 -8.13 -21.33 -7.11
CA MET A 357 -8.87 -20.20 -7.69
C MET A 357 -9.75 -20.65 -8.87
N VAL A 358 -9.24 -21.51 -9.74
CA VAL A 358 -10.04 -22.09 -10.85
C VAL A 358 -11.24 -22.84 -10.33
N LYS A 359 -11.07 -23.63 -9.29
CA LYS A 359 -12.13 -24.46 -8.72
C LYS A 359 -13.21 -23.68 -7.98
N HIS A 360 -12.82 -22.61 -7.27
CA HIS A 360 -13.70 -21.96 -6.30
C HIS A 360 -14.06 -20.51 -6.61
N VAL A 361 -13.30 -19.83 -7.48
CA VAL A 361 -13.44 -18.38 -7.77
C VAL A 361 -13.75 -18.13 -9.24
N ASP A 362 -12.80 -18.44 -10.13
CA ASP A 362 -12.89 -18.13 -11.56
C ASP A 362 -12.28 -19.26 -12.40
N LYS A 363 -13.14 -20.00 -13.07
CA LYS A 363 -12.77 -21.16 -13.90
C LYS A 363 -11.74 -20.84 -14.99
N THR A 364 -11.64 -19.58 -15.41
CA THR A 364 -10.76 -19.12 -16.49
C THR A 364 -9.43 -18.56 -15.98
N ALA A 365 -9.16 -18.57 -14.68
CA ALA A 365 -8.00 -17.88 -14.11
C ALA A 365 -6.65 -18.38 -14.67
N ILE A 366 -6.44 -19.69 -14.76
CA ILE A 366 -5.21 -20.26 -15.33
C ILE A 366 -5.11 -20.00 -16.83
N GLU A 367 -6.16 -20.23 -17.60
CA GLU A 367 -6.19 -19.97 -19.05
C GLU A 367 -5.86 -18.50 -19.36
N ARG A 368 -6.34 -17.58 -18.55
CA ARG A 368 -6.06 -16.15 -18.66
C ARG A 368 -4.57 -15.84 -18.43
N LEU A 369 -3.96 -16.44 -17.41
CA LEU A 369 -2.51 -16.30 -17.17
C LEU A 369 -1.68 -16.90 -18.31
N GLU A 370 -2.07 -18.07 -18.83
CA GLU A 370 -1.42 -18.71 -19.97
C GLU A 370 -1.51 -17.85 -21.24
N LEU A 371 -2.68 -17.31 -21.53
CA LEU A 371 -2.89 -16.39 -22.66
C LEU A 371 -1.97 -15.18 -22.56
N VAL A 372 -1.99 -14.47 -21.44
CA VAL A 372 -1.22 -13.24 -21.26
C VAL A 372 0.28 -13.51 -21.27
N SER A 373 0.73 -14.63 -20.67
CA SER A 373 2.15 -14.98 -20.61
C SER A 373 2.79 -15.32 -21.95
N SER A 374 1.98 -15.72 -22.95
CA SER A 374 2.47 -16.26 -24.23
C SER A 374 2.06 -15.44 -25.46
N THR A 375 1.17 -14.45 -25.30
CA THR A 375 0.62 -13.69 -26.41
C THR A 375 1.18 -12.26 -26.43
N PRO A 376 1.69 -11.76 -27.56
CA PRO A 376 2.05 -10.34 -27.69
C PRO A 376 0.83 -9.46 -27.49
N PHE A 377 1.00 -8.34 -26.78
CA PHE A 377 -0.09 -7.40 -26.54
C PHE A 377 -0.41 -6.60 -27.79
N GLU A 378 -1.67 -6.34 -28.03
CA GLU A 378 -2.09 -5.43 -29.09
C GLU A 378 -1.69 -4.00 -28.73
N ARG A 379 -1.26 -3.22 -29.71
CA ARG A 379 -0.88 -1.81 -29.53
C ARG A 379 -1.67 -0.95 -30.49
N ILE A 380 -2.54 -0.10 -29.94
CA ILE A 380 -3.38 0.81 -30.71
C ILE A 380 -3.34 2.22 -30.13
N SER A 381 -3.45 3.22 -30.98
CA SER A 381 -3.60 4.59 -30.50
C SER A 381 -4.98 4.79 -29.84
N TYR A 382 -5.07 5.73 -28.93
CA TYR A 382 -6.35 6.13 -28.32
C TYR A 382 -7.38 6.52 -29.39
N THR A 383 -6.98 7.30 -30.38
CA THR A 383 -7.85 7.67 -31.50
C THR A 383 -8.42 6.44 -32.21
N LYS A 384 -7.56 5.44 -32.48
CA LYS A 384 -8.00 4.19 -33.11
C LYS A 384 -8.91 3.37 -32.21
N ALA A 385 -8.65 3.35 -30.90
CA ALA A 385 -9.51 2.68 -29.93
C ALA A 385 -10.93 3.30 -29.90
N VAL A 386 -11.02 4.64 -29.90
CA VAL A 386 -12.31 5.35 -29.99
C VAL A 386 -13.04 5.01 -31.30
N GLU A 387 -12.36 5.07 -32.45
CA GLU A 387 -12.95 4.70 -33.75
C GLU A 387 -13.53 3.28 -33.75
N ILE A 388 -12.78 2.32 -33.19
CA ILE A 388 -13.24 0.93 -33.08
C ILE A 388 -14.48 0.83 -32.21
N LEU A 389 -14.47 1.46 -31.03
CA LEU A 389 -15.60 1.42 -30.09
C LEU A 389 -16.86 2.08 -30.67
N GLU A 390 -16.74 3.23 -31.33
CA GLU A 390 -17.84 3.90 -32.04
C GLU A 390 -18.38 3.04 -33.19
N GLY A 391 -17.49 2.38 -33.92
CA GLY A 391 -17.84 1.54 -35.07
C GLY A 391 -18.55 0.22 -34.72
N THR A 392 -18.55 -0.22 -33.46
CA THR A 392 -19.17 -1.49 -33.04
C THR A 392 -20.70 -1.46 -33.04
N GLY A 393 -21.31 -0.29 -32.99
CA GLY A 393 -22.75 -0.12 -32.83
C GLY A 393 -23.28 -0.56 -31.46
N LYS A 394 -22.42 -0.99 -30.54
CA LYS A 394 -22.80 -1.34 -29.16
C LYS A 394 -23.18 -0.08 -28.39
N LYS A 395 -24.29 -0.14 -27.69
CA LYS A 395 -24.68 0.92 -26.73
C LYS A 395 -23.96 0.67 -25.40
N PHE A 396 -23.03 1.56 -25.05
CA PHE A 396 -22.36 1.60 -23.77
C PHE A 396 -23.15 2.46 -22.78
N GLU A 397 -22.94 2.22 -21.47
CA GLU A 397 -23.50 3.08 -20.42
C GLU A 397 -22.89 4.49 -20.49
N ASN A 398 -21.58 4.57 -20.69
CA ASN A 398 -20.86 5.81 -20.93
C ASN A 398 -20.66 6.02 -22.45
N LYS A 399 -21.13 7.14 -22.97
CA LYS A 399 -20.99 7.46 -24.38
C LYS A 399 -19.53 7.52 -24.78
N VAL A 400 -19.18 6.86 -25.88
CA VAL A 400 -17.84 6.92 -26.48
C VAL A 400 -17.76 8.15 -27.38
N GLU A 401 -16.78 8.99 -27.14
CA GLU A 401 -16.40 10.11 -28.04
C GLU A 401 -14.94 10.48 -27.78
N TRP A 402 -14.28 11.07 -28.77
CA TRP A 402 -12.88 11.44 -28.64
C TRP A 402 -12.71 12.52 -27.54
N GLY A 403 -11.73 12.33 -26.66
CA GLY A 403 -11.43 13.24 -25.55
C GLY A 403 -11.94 12.80 -24.18
N ILE A 404 -12.73 11.72 -24.10
CA ILE A 404 -13.17 11.14 -22.83
C ILE A 404 -12.08 10.25 -22.22
N ASP A 405 -12.12 10.10 -20.89
CA ASP A 405 -11.44 8.99 -20.24
C ASP A 405 -12.22 7.69 -20.50
N LEU A 406 -11.52 6.63 -20.91
CA LEU A 406 -12.18 5.35 -21.22
C LEU A 406 -12.70 4.72 -19.92
N ALA A 407 -14.00 4.46 -19.87
CA ALA A 407 -14.58 3.72 -18.76
C ALA A 407 -14.19 2.24 -18.80
N SER A 408 -14.22 1.57 -17.64
CA SER A 408 -13.91 0.14 -17.54
C SER A 408 -14.68 -0.76 -18.51
N GLU A 409 -15.91 -0.38 -18.87
CA GLU A 409 -16.69 -1.14 -19.87
C GLU A 409 -16.08 -1.05 -21.27
N HIS A 410 -15.48 0.10 -21.64
CA HIS A 410 -14.78 0.30 -22.91
C HIS A 410 -13.48 -0.52 -22.93
N GLU A 411 -12.69 -0.43 -21.88
CA GLU A 411 -11.40 -1.13 -21.75
C GLU A 411 -11.58 -2.66 -21.81
N ARG A 412 -12.56 -3.18 -21.07
CA ARG A 412 -12.88 -4.60 -21.07
C ARG A 412 -13.45 -5.06 -22.41
N TYR A 413 -14.23 -4.23 -23.08
CA TYR A 413 -14.76 -4.55 -24.39
C TYR A 413 -13.63 -4.69 -25.45
N LEU A 414 -12.63 -3.82 -25.40
CA LEU A 414 -11.43 -3.93 -26.24
C LEU A 414 -10.68 -5.24 -25.99
N THR A 415 -10.45 -5.59 -24.72
CA THR A 415 -9.64 -6.76 -24.36
C THR A 415 -10.39 -8.08 -24.44
N GLU A 416 -11.68 -8.12 -24.08
CA GLU A 416 -12.47 -9.37 -23.98
C GLU A 416 -13.23 -9.71 -25.27
N VAL A 417 -13.64 -8.71 -26.05
CA VAL A 417 -14.50 -8.89 -27.23
C VAL A 417 -13.74 -8.65 -28.54
N ILE A 418 -13.09 -7.49 -28.68
CA ILE A 418 -12.46 -7.07 -29.93
C ILE A 418 -11.17 -7.86 -30.18
N PHE A 419 -10.18 -7.72 -29.27
CA PHE A 419 -8.85 -8.31 -29.49
C PHE A 419 -8.65 -9.66 -28.80
N LYS A 420 -9.44 -9.98 -27.77
CA LYS A 420 -9.36 -11.21 -26.97
C LYS A 420 -7.95 -11.48 -26.42
N LYS A 421 -7.25 -10.41 -26.04
CA LYS A 421 -5.89 -10.38 -25.47
C LYS A 421 -5.65 -9.04 -24.81
N PRO A 422 -4.56 -8.86 -24.04
CA PRO A 422 -4.19 -7.55 -23.53
C PRO A 422 -3.96 -6.52 -24.65
N VAL A 423 -4.33 -5.27 -24.37
CA VAL A 423 -4.22 -4.14 -25.29
C VAL A 423 -3.48 -3.00 -24.65
N ILE A 424 -2.46 -2.46 -25.31
CA ILE A 424 -1.82 -1.21 -24.90
C ILE A 424 -2.42 -0.10 -25.75
N VAL A 425 -3.14 0.80 -25.11
CA VAL A 425 -3.68 2.02 -25.73
C VAL A 425 -2.70 3.15 -25.46
N TYR A 426 -2.29 3.89 -26.47
CA TYR A 426 -1.28 4.93 -26.36
C TYR A 426 -1.66 6.23 -27.08
N ASN A 427 -0.94 7.32 -26.81
CA ASN A 427 -1.20 8.66 -27.34
C ASN A 427 -2.61 9.17 -27.00
N TYR A 428 -2.82 9.40 -25.70
CA TYR A 428 -4.07 9.92 -25.16
C TYR A 428 -4.20 11.43 -25.37
N PRO A 429 -5.44 11.97 -25.39
CA PRO A 429 -5.67 13.41 -25.37
C PRO A 429 -4.99 14.09 -24.17
N LYS A 430 -4.33 15.22 -24.42
CA LYS A 430 -3.61 15.97 -23.37
C LYS A 430 -4.49 16.45 -22.21
N GLY A 431 -5.77 16.67 -22.47
CA GLY A 431 -6.71 17.24 -21.51
C GLY A 431 -7.15 16.27 -20.40
N ILE A 432 -6.92 14.97 -20.59
CA ILE A 432 -7.32 13.93 -19.63
C ILE A 432 -6.12 13.22 -18.98
N LYS A 433 -4.90 13.71 -19.22
CA LYS A 433 -3.65 13.10 -18.71
C LYS A 433 -2.80 14.14 -17.99
N ALA A 434 -1.98 13.68 -17.06
CA ALA A 434 -1.20 14.50 -16.15
C ALA A 434 -0.17 15.41 -16.86
N PHE A 435 0.23 16.47 -16.17
CA PHE A 435 1.11 17.55 -16.66
C PHE A 435 2.50 17.06 -17.07
N TYR A 436 3.02 16.02 -16.45
CA TYR A 436 4.38 15.50 -16.67
C TYR A 436 4.52 14.66 -17.93
N MET A 437 3.43 14.28 -18.58
CA MET A 437 3.47 13.44 -19.76
C MET A 437 3.89 14.24 -21.01
N ARG A 438 4.80 13.66 -21.81
CA ARG A 438 5.39 14.33 -22.97
C ARG A 438 4.33 14.70 -23.99
N LEU A 439 4.26 16.00 -24.32
CA LEU A 439 3.36 16.50 -25.37
C LEU A 439 3.88 16.08 -26.75
N ASN A 440 3.04 15.41 -27.54
CA ASN A 440 3.36 14.98 -28.89
C ASN A 440 3.42 16.16 -29.87
N GLU A 441 3.98 15.93 -31.05
CA GLU A 441 4.16 16.95 -32.08
C GLU A 441 2.85 17.53 -32.61
N ASP A 442 1.74 16.76 -32.51
CA ASP A 442 0.39 17.20 -32.88
C ASP A 442 -0.20 18.24 -31.93
N GLN A 443 0.44 18.52 -30.80
CA GLN A 443 0.02 19.45 -29.74
C GLN A 443 -1.33 19.12 -29.07
N ASN A 444 -1.93 17.97 -29.40
CA ASN A 444 -3.24 17.53 -28.93
C ASN A 444 -3.18 16.27 -28.05
N THR A 445 -2.18 15.43 -28.30
CA THR A 445 -1.99 14.18 -27.57
C THR A 445 -0.69 14.19 -26.77
N VAL A 446 -0.61 13.29 -25.79
CA VAL A 446 0.60 13.05 -24.98
C VAL A 446 1.05 11.60 -25.15
N ALA A 447 2.37 11.37 -24.99
CA ALA A 447 2.99 10.05 -25.07
C ALA A 447 2.69 9.21 -23.82
N ALA A 448 1.40 8.99 -23.57
CA ALA A 448 0.87 8.15 -22.51
C ALA A 448 0.55 6.75 -23.02
N MET A 449 0.53 5.78 -22.13
CA MET A 449 0.05 4.43 -22.39
C MET A 449 -0.75 3.91 -21.21
N ASP A 450 -1.78 3.11 -21.48
CA ASP A 450 -2.45 2.28 -20.50
C ASP A 450 -2.44 0.83 -20.99
N VAL A 451 -2.02 -0.11 -20.13
CA VAL A 451 -2.07 -1.54 -20.40
C VAL A 451 -3.39 -2.07 -19.87
N LEU A 452 -4.24 -2.48 -20.78
CA LEU A 452 -5.57 -3.02 -20.51
C LEU A 452 -5.53 -4.55 -20.54
N VAL A 453 -6.14 -5.19 -19.54
CA VAL A 453 -6.22 -6.66 -19.46
C VAL A 453 -7.66 -7.11 -19.28
N PRO A 454 -8.00 -8.34 -19.71
CA PRO A 454 -9.33 -8.90 -19.46
C PRO A 454 -9.68 -8.91 -17.96
N LYS A 455 -10.96 -8.87 -17.61
CA LYS A 455 -11.51 -8.86 -16.24
C LYS A 455 -11.31 -7.56 -15.46
N VAL A 456 -10.18 -6.87 -15.63
CA VAL A 456 -9.81 -5.70 -14.81
C VAL A 456 -9.95 -4.40 -15.58
N GLY A 457 -9.56 -4.36 -16.85
CA GLY A 457 -9.35 -3.12 -17.60
C GLY A 457 -7.93 -2.61 -17.38
N GLU A 458 -7.76 -1.33 -17.05
CA GLU A 458 -6.45 -0.74 -16.80
C GLU A 458 -5.72 -1.43 -15.64
N LEU A 459 -4.55 -2.01 -15.96
CA LEU A 459 -3.62 -2.62 -15.02
C LEU A 459 -2.39 -1.74 -14.78
N ILE A 460 -1.91 -1.09 -15.84
CA ILE A 460 -0.75 -0.21 -15.85
C ILE A 460 -1.12 1.09 -16.54
N GLY A 461 -0.72 2.21 -15.96
CA GLY A 461 -0.68 3.52 -16.60
C GLY A 461 0.75 4.04 -16.64
N GLY A 462 1.20 4.58 -17.78
CA GLY A 462 2.56 5.06 -17.93
C GLY A 462 2.71 6.13 -19.01
N SER A 463 3.92 6.67 -19.15
CA SER A 463 4.22 7.64 -20.19
C SER A 463 5.71 7.85 -20.38
N GLN A 464 6.08 8.37 -21.55
CA GLN A 464 7.31 9.15 -21.66
C GLN A 464 7.12 10.47 -20.93
N ARG A 465 8.11 10.91 -20.17
CA ARG A 465 8.07 12.17 -19.38
C ARG A 465 8.46 13.35 -20.25
N GLU A 466 7.92 14.52 -19.93
CA GLU A 466 8.26 15.75 -20.66
C GLU A 466 9.68 16.21 -20.26
N GLU A 467 10.60 16.15 -21.21
CA GLU A 467 12.00 16.53 -21.03
C GLU A 467 12.29 18.01 -21.36
N ARG A 468 11.35 18.70 -22.01
CA ARG A 468 11.51 20.09 -22.42
C ARG A 468 11.03 21.01 -21.31
N LEU A 469 11.97 21.80 -20.76
CA LEU A 469 11.72 22.66 -19.58
C LEU A 469 10.54 23.61 -19.78
N ASP A 470 10.52 24.34 -20.90
CA ASP A 470 9.47 25.35 -21.14
C ASP A 470 8.10 24.72 -21.33
N VAL A 471 8.04 23.57 -22.00
CA VAL A 471 6.79 22.82 -22.20
C VAL A 471 6.27 22.29 -20.87
N LEU A 472 7.14 21.66 -20.06
CA LEU A 472 6.76 21.15 -18.75
C LEU A 472 6.25 22.27 -17.84
N LYS A 473 6.94 23.40 -17.81
CA LYS A 473 6.52 24.59 -17.03
C LYS A 473 5.14 25.07 -17.45
N GLN A 474 4.89 25.15 -18.77
CA GLN A 474 3.58 25.54 -19.29
C GLN A 474 2.50 24.51 -18.92
N ARG A 475 2.80 23.21 -19.01
CA ARG A 475 1.86 22.15 -18.65
C ARG A 475 1.47 22.18 -17.16
N ILE A 476 2.40 22.54 -16.26
CA ILE A 476 2.10 22.73 -14.83
C ILE A 476 1.11 23.90 -14.67
N LEU A 477 1.36 25.01 -15.34
CA LEU A 477 0.47 26.18 -15.29
C LEU A 477 -0.92 25.91 -15.91
N ASP A 478 -0.97 25.18 -17.03
CA ASP A 478 -2.22 24.78 -17.68
C ASP A 478 -3.08 23.85 -16.81
N ALA A 479 -2.47 23.17 -15.87
CA ALA A 479 -3.13 22.34 -14.86
C ALA A 479 -3.55 23.12 -13.60
N ASP A 480 -3.46 24.46 -13.61
CA ASP A 480 -3.73 25.35 -12.47
C ASP A 480 -2.90 25.04 -11.21
N LEU A 481 -1.70 24.46 -11.41
CA LEU A 481 -0.76 24.13 -10.33
C LEU A 481 0.24 25.25 -10.09
N PRO A 482 0.58 25.56 -8.82
CA PRO A 482 1.65 26.50 -8.51
C PRO A 482 3.02 25.90 -8.87
N LEU A 483 3.94 26.73 -9.37
CA LEU A 483 5.29 26.27 -9.75
C LEU A 483 6.18 25.95 -8.53
N GLU A 484 6.00 26.66 -7.42
CA GLU A 484 6.90 26.55 -6.26
C GLU A 484 7.11 25.13 -5.75
N PRO A 485 6.07 24.30 -5.56
CA PRO A 485 6.25 22.92 -5.11
C PRO A 485 6.96 22.00 -6.12
N TYR A 486 7.09 22.42 -7.37
CA TYR A 486 7.69 21.66 -8.47
C TYR A 486 9.01 22.22 -8.99
N GLU A 487 9.58 23.27 -8.38
CA GLU A 487 10.87 23.85 -8.80
C GLU A 487 11.99 22.81 -8.82
N TRP A 488 12.07 21.94 -7.81
CA TRP A 488 13.03 20.84 -7.78
C TRP A 488 12.83 19.82 -8.93
N TYR A 489 11.61 19.64 -9.39
CA TYR A 489 11.28 18.75 -10.52
C TYR A 489 11.66 19.40 -11.86
N LEU A 490 11.48 20.71 -11.98
CA LEU A 490 11.96 21.50 -13.12
C LEU A 490 13.49 21.50 -13.22
N ASP A 491 14.20 21.42 -12.09
CA ASP A 491 15.66 21.33 -12.05
C ASP A 491 16.21 20.10 -12.77
N LEU A 492 15.46 18.99 -12.80
CA LEU A 492 15.83 17.83 -13.61
C LEU A 492 15.90 18.12 -15.11
N ARG A 493 15.32 19.23 -15.56
CA ARG A 493 15.36 19.69 -16.96
C ARG A 493 16.36 20.83 -17.17
N ARG A 494 16.68 21.57 -16.09
CA ARG A 494 17.70 22.64 -16.12
C ARG A 494 19.11 22.08 -16.07
N PHE A 495 19.31 21.01 -15.30
CA PHE A 495 20.64 20.49 -14.97
C PHE A 495 20.85 19.08 -15.54
N GLY A 496 21.16 19.00 -16.84
CA GLY A 496 21.41 17.75 -17.53
C GLY A 496 20.13 16.93 -17.76
N THR A 497 19.23 17.47 -18.56
CA THR A 497 17.96 16.79 -18.89
C THR A 497 18.19 15.39 -19.47
N VAL A 498 17.39 14.43 -19.04
CA VAL A 498 17.39 13.04 -19.51
C VAL A 498 16.01 12.70 -20.06
N LYS A 499 15.97 12.22 -21.30
CA LYS A 499 14.75 11.58 -21.83
C LYS A 499 14.49 10.31 -21.00
N HIS A 500 13.32 10.18 -20.41
CA HIS A 500 12.98 9.00 -19.59
C HIS A 500 11.50 8.69 -19.65
N SER A 501 11.15 7.46 -19.34
CA SER A 501 9.81 6.91 -19.36
C SER A 501 9.59 6.00 -18.17
N GLY A 502 8.36 5.82 -17.78
CA GLY A 502 8.02 4.91 -16.70
C GLY A 502 6.52 4.69 -16.60
N PHE A 503 6.15 3.75 -15.74
CA PHE A 503 4.76 3.40 -15.53
C PHE A 503 4.47 3.07 -14.06
N GLY A 504 3.19 2.99 -13.72
CA GLY A 504 2.71 2.49 -12.44
C GLY A 504 1.82 1.26 -12.64
N LEU A 505 2.14 0.15 -11.99
CA LEU A 505 1.27 -1.01 -11.90
C LEU A 505 0.55 -0.99 -10.56
N GLY A 506 -0.79 -0.99 -10.60
CA GLY A 506 -1.62 -1.19 -9.42
C GLY A 506 -1.52 -2.62 -8.93
N PHE A 507 -0.83 -2.85 -7.80
CA PHE A 507 -0.49 -4.20 -7.36
C PHE A 507 -1.73 -5.02 -7.00
N GLU A 508 -2.72 -4.43 -6.35
CA GLU A 508 -3.99 -5.08 -6.04
C GLU A 508 -4.80 -5.42 -7.30
N ARG A 509 -4.73 -4.58 -8.34
CA ARG A 509 -5.36 -4.89 -9.64
C ARG A 509 -4.71 -6.10 -10.30
N MET A 510 -3.39 -6.26 -10.17
CA MET A 510 -2.70 -7.47 -10.65
C MET A 510 -3.18 -8.73 -9.92
N ILE A 511 -3.43 -8.64 -8.62
CA ILE A 511 -3.94 -9.78 -7.85
C ILE A 511 -5.40 -10.09 -8.23
N LEU A 512 -6.26 -9.07 -8.44
CA LEU A 512 -7.60 -9.27 -8.99
C LEU A 512 -7.56 -9.98 -10.35
N PHE A 513 -6.68 -9.51 -11.24
CA PHE A 513 -6.48 -10.12 -12.54
C PHE A 513 -6.07 -11.59 -12.46
N ALA A 514 -5.13 -11.92 -11.58
CA ALA A 514 -4.63 -13.28 -11.40
C ALA A 514 -5.68 -14.21 -10.79
N THR A 515 -6.38 -13.76 -9.75
CA THR A 515 -7.31 -14.60 -8.95
C THR A 515 -8.72 -14.68 -9.54
N GLY A 516 -9.14 -13.66 -10.29
CA GLY A 516 -10.51 -13.51 -10.76
C GLY A 516 -11.49 -13.02 -9.69
N LEU A 517 -11.01 -12.61 -8.51
CA LEU A 517 -11.84 -11.97 -7.50
C LEU A 517 -12.40 -10.62 -8.01
N GLU A 518 -13.58 -10.25 -7.55
CA GLU A 518 -14.30 -9.09 -8.08
C GLU A 518 -14.12 -7.83 -7.23
N ASN A 519 -13.75 -8.00 -5.95
CA ASN A 519 -13.62 -6.88 -5.02
C ASN A 519 -12.18 -6.72 -4.53
N ILE A 520 -11.61 -5.55 -4.78
CA ILE A 520 -10.22 -5.21 -4.44
C ILE A 520 -9.95 -5.29 -2.92
N ARG A 521 -10.99 -5.16 -2.09
CA ARG A 521 -10.89 -5.28 -0.61
C ARG A 521 -10.54 -6.70 -0.14
N ASP A 522 -10.68 -7.70 -1.03
CA ASP A 522 -10.40 -9.10 -0.73
C ASP A 522 -8.98 -9.53 -1.11
N VAL A 523 -8.23 -8.66 -1.80
CA VAL A 523 -6.86 -8.94 -2.26
C VAL A 523 -5.77 -8.14 -1.53
N ILE A 524 -6.14 -7.32 -0.58
CA ILE A 524 -5.24 -6.64 0.34
C ILE A 524 -5.53 -7.09 1.77
N PRO A 525 -4.50 -7.36 2.60
CA PRO A 525 -4.71 -7.88 3.96
C PRO A 525 -5.60 -7.00 4.84
N PHE A 526 -5.36 -5.69 4.86
CA PHE A 526 -6.05 -4.71 5.70
C PHE A 526 -6.59 -3.58 4.82
N PRO A 527 -7.78 -3.72 4.23
CA PRO A 527 -8.32 -2.75 3.29
C PRO A 527 -8.70 -1.42 3.96
N ARG A 528 -8.32 -0.30 3.31
CA ARG A 528 -8.70 1.07 3.69
C ARG A 528 -9.62 1.64 2.62
N TYR A 529 -10.82 2.07 3.02
CA TYR A 529 -11.82 2.65 2.11
C TYR A 529 -12.78 3.55 2.88
N PRO A 530 -13.62 4.36 2.22
CA PRO A 530 -14.53 5.27 2.91
C PRO A 530 -15.33 4.57 4.02
N GLY A 531 -15.24 5.12 5.23
CA GLY A 531 -15.89 4.59 6.43
C GLY A 531 -15.14 3.45 7.14
N ARG A 532 -13.97 2.99 6.64
CA ARG A 532 -13.26 1.88 7.27
C ARG A 532 -11.74 1.98 7.21
N ALA A 533 -11.13 1.94 8.40
CA ALA A 533 -9.68 1.92 8.58
C ALA A 533 -9.28 1.08 9.83
N ASP A 534 -10.03 0.03 10.11
CA ASP A 534 -9.86 -0.82 11.29
C ASP A 534 -8.53 -1.60 11.24
N LEU A 535 -7.89 -1.78 12.39
CA LEU A 535 -6.62 -2.47 12.69
C LEU A 535 -5.34 -1.70 12.37
#